data_55d09cc20f3265e091b725988d618a59
#
_entry.id   55d09cc20f3265e091b725988d618a59
#
_cell.length_a   1.000
_cell.length_b   1.000
_cell.length_c   1.000
_cell.angle_alpha   90.00
_cell.angle_beta   90.00
_cell.angle_gamma   90.00
#
_symmetry.space_group_name_H-M   'P 1'
#
loop_
_entity.id
_entity.type
_entity.pdbx_description
1 polymer ?
#
loop_
_entity_poly.entity_id
_entity_poly.type
_entity_poly.pdbx_seq_one_letter_code
_entity_poly.pdbx_strand_id
1 'polypeptide(L)'
;MSNSKAPLADRFGADATELEFGGDAPPLFNQLASRASVRKFRSDTVPYLTLRRLCALALCAPTKIDLQQRDIIIIDAPSLKSEIGAMLADGPLGQKWLANVPNLLIFCGNNRRQRRIHTLRDRHFANDHLDAFFNAAVDAGIALSAFVIAAESEGLGVCPVSAVRIHSEALSRLLKLPGHVFPVAGLAVGYPAEAPQPSMRLPLSVTVHRNTFLEDGLDDAIETYDRRREAAQPYAAQRYVREFGLTEPYGWSEDKARQYAHPERADFGAYVRRIGFRLD
;
A
#
# COMPACT_ATOMS: atom_id res chain seq x y z
N MET A 1 -25.88 -10.65 5.88
CA MET A 1 -24.57 -11.22 5.56
C MET A 1 -23.83 -11.42 6.86
N SER A 2 -23.50 -12.65 7.22
CA SER A 2 -22.80 -12.96 8.47
C SER A 2 -21.46 -12.22 8.50
N ASN A 3 -21.30 -11.27 9.40
CA ASN A 3 -20.02 -10.68 9.74
C ASN A 3 -19.17 -11.78 10.38
N SER A 4 -18.46 -12.57 9.59
CA SER A 4 -17.43 -13.44 10.15
C SER A 4 -16.34 -12.50 10.70
N LYS A 5 -16.36 -12.29 12.01
CA LYS A 5 -15.27 -11.64 12.71
C LYS A 5 -14.02 -12.45 12.41
N ALA A 6 -13.02 -11.87 11.73
CA ALA A 6 -11.71 -12.47 11.69
C ALA A 6 -11.01 -12.09 13.00
N PRO A 7 -10.88 -12.99 13.98
CA PRO A 7 -10.25 -12.69 15.25
C PRO A 7 -8.80 -12.26 15.02
N LEU A 8 -8.24 -11.47 15.92
CA LEU A 8 -6.83 -11.09 15.85
C LEU A 8 -5.92 -12.33 15.88
N ALA A 9 -6.32 -13.36 16.60
CA ALA A 9 -5.59 -14.64 16.62
C ALA A 9 -5.50 -15.31 15.24
N ASP A 10 -6.54 -15.20 14.39
CA ASP A 10 -6.48 -15.72 13.01
C ASP A 10 -5.42 -14.99 12.17
N ARG A 11 -5.19 -13.72 12.47
CA ARG A 11 -4.20 -12.90 11.78
C ARG A 11 -2.77 -13.10 12.31
N PHE A 12 -2.59 -13.01 13.62
CA PHE A 12 -1.28 -12.90 14.28
C PHE A 12 -0.84 -14.18 14.98
N GLY A 13 -1.75 -15.13 15.24
CA GLY A 13 -1.46 -16.37 15.96
C GLY A 13 -1.77 -16.29 17.45
N ALA A 14 -1.23 -17.26 18.19
CA ALA A 14 -1.59 -17.48 19.60
C ALA A 14 -1.28 -16.30 20.53
N ASP A 15 -0.26 -15.52 20.23
CA ASP A 15 0.16 -14.35 21.04
C ASP A 15 -0.82 -13.15 20.94
N ALA A 16 -1.80 -13.22 20.06
CA ALA A 16 -2.88 -12.24 19.99
C ALA A 16 -4.21 -12.72 20.59
N THR A 17 -4.27 -13.93 21.11
CA THR A 17 -5.53 -14.51 21.64
C THR A 17 -6.10 -13.71 22.80
N GLU A 18 -5.27 -13.21 23.70
CA GLU A 18 -5.68 -12.37 24.84
C GLU A 18 -6.12 -10.96 24.45
N LEU A 19 -5.87 -10.55 23.18
CA LEU A 19 -6.24 -9.25 22.64
C LEU A 19 -7.57 -9.27 21.89
N GLU A 20 -8.28 -10.40 21.93
CA GLU A 20 -9.56 -10.52 21.24
C GLU A 20 -10.60 -9.55 21.77
N PHE A 21 -11.40 -9.00 20.85
CA PHE A 21 -12.44 -8.06 21.22
C PHE A 21 -13.65 -8.80 21.81
N GLY A 22 -14.20 -8.27 22.90
CA GLY A 22 -15.50 -8.66 23.40
C GLY A 22 -16.63 -8.31 22.41
N GLY A 23 -17.85 -8.78 22.68
CA GLY A 23 -19.02 -8.58 21.81
C GLY A 23 -19.34 -7.12 21.44
N ASP A 24 -18.93 -6.17 22.26
CA ASP A 24 -19.18 -4.72 22.11
C ASP A 24 -18.00 -3.95 21.50
N ALA A 25 -17.11 -4.62 20.77
CA ALA A 25 -16.00 -3.94 20.12
C ALA A 25 -16.49 -2.84 19.17
N PRO A 26 -15.82 -1.67 19.14
CA PRO A 26 -16.16 -0.62 18.17
C PRO A 26 -16.14 -1.17 16.74
N PRO A 27 -17.13 -0.79 15.89
CA PRO A 27 -17.20 -1.30 14.50
C PRO A 27 -15.90 -1.15 13.72
N LEU A 28 -15.15 -0.08 13.96
CA LEU A 28 -13.86 0.17 13.34
C LEU A 28 -12.82 -0.91 13.68
N PHE A 29 -12.83 -1.47 14.89
CA PHE A 29 -11.89 -2.53 15.29
C PHE A 29 -12.13 -3.81 14.48
N ASN A 30 -13.40 -4.20 14.35
CA ASN A 30 -13.77 -5.35 13.51
C ASN A 30 -13.41 -5.11 12.04
N GLN A 31 -13.62 -3.89 11.54
CA GLN A 31 -13.23 -3.51 10.18
C GLN A 31 -11.72 -3.65 9.97
N LEU A 32 -10.89 -3.13 10.87
CA LEU A 32 -9.44 -3.22 10.78
C LEU A 32 -8.95 -4.67 10.89
N ALA A 33 -9.50 -5.46 11.80
CA ALA A 33 -9.13 -6.85 11.98
C ALA A 33 -9.49 -7.72 10.75
N SER A 34 -10.64 -7.44 10.11
CA SER A 34 -11.14 -8.21 8.96
C SER A 34 -10.74 -7.64 7.60
N ARG A 35 -10.01 -6.52 7.55
CA ARG A 35 -9.68 -5.89 6.27
C ARG A 35 -8.81 -6.77 5.37
N ALA A 36 -9.09 -6.74 4.08
CA ALA A 36 -8.32 -7.46 3.07
C ALA A 36 -8.26 -6.68 1.74
N SER A 37 -7.18 -6.88 0.98
CA SER A 37 -7.05 -6.28 -0.35
C SER A 37 -7.96 -6.96 -1.35
N VAL A 38 -8.81 -6.18 -2.01
CA VAL A 38 -9.73 -6.62 -3.08
C VAL A 38 -9.06 -6.45 -4.43
N ARG A 39 -9.04 -7.53 -5.24
CA ARG A 39 -8.48 -7.53 -6.60
C ARG A 39 -9.49 -7.93 -7.67
N LYS A 40 -10.67 -8.43 -7.25
CA LYS A 40 -11.80 -8.73 -8.12
C LYS A 40 -12.94 -7.77 -7.80
N PHE A 41 -13.26 -6.94 -8.75
CA PHE A 41 -14.28 -5.90 -8.62
C PHE A 41 -15.44 -6.18 -9.56
N ARG A 42 -16.62 -5.66 -9.20
CA ARG A 42 -17.74 -5.51 -10.12
C ARG A 42 -17.38 -4.44 -11.16
N SER A 43 -18.08 -4.43 -12.28
CA SER A 43 -17.85 -3.44 -13.34
C SER A 43 -18.32 -2.03 -13.00
N ASP A 44 -19.18 -1.90 -11.99
CA ASP A 44 -19.75 -0.62 -11.57
C ASP A 44 -18.65 0.31 -11.06
N THR A 45 -18.62 1.54 -11.57
CA THR A 45 -17.70 2.57 -11.09
C THR A 45 -18.27 3.26 -9.84
N VAL A 46 -17.39 3.62 -8.92
CA VAL A 46 -17.76 4.47 -7.78
C VAL A 46 -17.95 5.90 -8.27
N PRO A 47 -19.06 6.59 -7.93
CA PRO A 47 -19.30 7.96 -8.37
C PRO A 47 -18.17 8.91 -7.98
N TYR A 48 -17.82 9.84 -8.89
CA TYR A 48 -16.75 10.83 -8.67
C TYR A 48 -16.91 11.61 -7.35
N LEU A 49 -18.12 12.04 -7.02
CA LEU A 49 -18.38 12.77 -5.77
C LEU A 49 -18.09 11.91 -4.52
N THR A 50 -18.38 10.61 -4.58
CA THR A 50 -18.03 9.67 -3.50
C THR A 50 -16.51 9.56 -3.37
N LEU A 51 -15.78 9.34 -4.48
CA LEU A 51 -14.31 9.31 -4.45
C LEU A 51 -13.72 10.61 -3.91
N ARG A 52 -14.27 11.76 -4.33
CA ARG A 52 -13.83 13.07 -3.85
C ARG A 52 -14.08 13.25 -2.34
N ARG A 53 -15.22 12.78 -1.83
CA ARG A 53 -15.52 12.78 -0.40
C ARG A 53 -14.52 11.91 0.38
N LEU A 54 -14.23 10.71 -0.13
CA LEU A 54 -13.22 9.82 0.47
C LEU A 54 -11.83 10.45 0.46
N CYS A 55 -11.44 11.17 -0.62
CA CYS A 55 -10.20 11.94 -0.64
C CYS A 55 -10.17 13.02 0.44
N ALA A 56 -11.28 13.75 0.63
CA ALA A 56 -11.37 14.77 1.67
C ALA A 56 -11.18 14.16 3.08
N LEU A 57 -11.84 13.02 3.37
CA LEU A 57 -11.67 12.29 4.62
C LEU A 57 -10.22 11.82 4.80
N ALA A 58 -9.60 11.30 3.75
CA ALA A 58 -8.19 10.88 3.77
C ALA A 58 -7.24 12.04 4.06
N LEU A 59 -7.53 13.24 3.56
CA LEU A 59 -6.72 14.44 3.79
C LEU A 59 -6.95 15.08 5.17
N CYS A 60 -7.94 14.63 5.95
CA CYS A 60 -8.06 14.95 7.37
C CYS A 60 -7.03 14.20 8.25
N ALA A 61 -6.34 13.18 7.70
CA ALA A 61 -5.32 12.43 8.42
C ALA A 61 -4.14 13.32 8.86
N PRO A 62 -3.40 12.93 9.92
CA PRO A 62 -2.22 13.66 10.36
C PRO A 62 -1.19 13.89 9.25
N THR A 63 -0.42 14.97 9.37
CA THR A 63 0.70 15.33 8.50
C THR A 63 1.82 15.91 9.35
N LYS A 64 3.07 15.75 8.94
CA LYS A 64 4.20 16.29 9.68
C LYS A 64 4.05 17.81 9.86
N ILE A 65 3.93 18.27 11.09
CA ILE A 65 3.83 19.69 11.50
C ILE A 65 2.97 20.55 10.56
N ASP A 66 1.85 20.00 10.11
CA ASP A 66 0.90 20.64 9.18
C ASP A 66 1.50 21.02 7.80
N LEU A 67 2.54 20.33 7.34
CA LEU A 67 3.15 20.60 6.03
C LEU A 67 2.30 20.16 4.85
N GLN A 68 1.39 19.21 5.04
CA GLN A 68 0.42 18.73 4.03
C GLN A 68 1.09 18.32 2.71
N GLN A 69 2.16 17.52 2.79
CA GLN A 69 3.03 17.15 1.67
C GLN A 69 2.48 15.99 0.84
N ARG A 70 1.20 15.97 0.56
CA ARG A 70 0.52 14.90 -0.15
C ARG A 70 -0.53 15.43 -1.10
N ASP A 71 -0.72 14.73 -2.21
CA ASP A 71 -1.81 14.96 -3.17
C ASP A 71 -2.42 13.64 -3.60
N ILE A 72 -3.67 13.67 -4.04
CA ILE A 72 -4.39 12.51 -4.57
C ILE A 72 -4.91 12.88 -5.96
N ILE A 73 -4.60 12.04 -6.95
CA ILE A 73 -5.10 12.20 -8.31
C ILE A 73 -6.14 11.10 -8.57
N ILE A 74 -7.38 11.47 -8.83
CA ILE A 74 -8.43 10.56 -9.27
C ILE A 74 -8.31 10.42 -10.79
N ILE A 75 -8.12 9.21 -11.28
CA ILE A 75 -8.04 8.93 -12.71
C ILE A 75 -9.47 8.68 -13.24
N ASP A 76 -10.12 9.75 -13.68
CA ASP A 76 -11.52 9.73 -14.10
C ASP A 76 -11.67 9.57 -15.63
N ALA A 77 -10.73 10.09 -16.44
CA ALA A 77 -10.74 9.96 -17.88
C ALA A 77 -10.55 8.49 -18.32
N PRO A 78 -11.51 7.86 -19.04
CA PRO A 78 -11.45 6.45 -19.41
C PRO A 78 -10.20 6.07 -20.20
N SER A 79 -9.77 6.91 -21.15
CA SER A 79 -8.57 6.68 -21.96
C SER A 79 -7.30 6.66 -21.11
N LEU A 80 -7.14 7.63 -20.22
CA LEU A 80 -6.00 7.72 -19.31
C LEU A 80 -5.98 6.55 -18.33
N LYS A 81 -7.14 6.15 -17.79
CA LYS A 81 -7.26 4.97 -16.91
C LYS A 81 -6.85 3.70 -17.65
N SER A 82 -7.30 3.52 -18.87
CA SER A 82 -6.95 2.37 -19.72
C SER A 82 -5.44 2.32 -19.99
N GLU A 83 -4.84 3.45 -20.35
CA GLU A 83 -3.40 3.55 -20.61
C GLU A 83 -2.56 3.22 -19.37
N ILE A 84 -2.89 3.82 -18.21
CA ILE A 84 -2.21 3.53 -16.95
C ILE A 84 -2.43 2.07 -16.53
N GLY A 85 -3.67 1.56 -16.63
CA GLY A 85 -3.99 0.18 -16.30
C GLY A 85 -3.20 -0.82 -17.14
N ALA A 86 -3.08 -0.60 -18.45
CA ALA A 86 -2.28 -1.42 -19.35
C ALA A 86 -0.79 -1.39 -18.96
N MET A 87 -0.25 -0.20 -18.72
CA MET A 87 1.13 -0.02 -18.26
C MET A 87 1.43 -0.77 -16.94
N LEU A 88 0.53 -0.72 -15.97
CA LEU A 88 0.69 -1.41 -14.68
C LEU A 88 0.47 -2.92 -14.77
N ALA A 89 -0.19 -3.39 -15.81
CA ALA A 89 -0.44 -4.82 -16.08
C ALA A 89 0.70 -5.49 -16.84
N ASP A 90 1.57 -4.71 -17.48
CA ASP A 90 2.62 -5.20 -18.35
C ASP A 90 3.90 -5.59 -17.60
N GLY A 91 4.70 -6.46 -18.25
CA GLY A 91 6.00 -6.91 -17.77
C GLY A 91 5.95 -7.98 -16.67
N PRO A 92 7.12 -8.46 -16.24
CA PRO A 92 7.25 -9.58 -15.28
C PRO A 92 6.76 -9.25 -13.88
N LEU A 93 6.73 -7.98 -13.50
CA LEU A 93 6.18 -7.48 -12.24
C LEU A 93 4.77 -6.90 -12.40
N GLY A 94 4.21 -6.94 -13.62
CA GLY A 94 2.90 -6.43 -13.95
C GLY A 94 1.77 -7.22 -13.30
N GLN A 95 0.70 -6.54 -12.99
CA GLN A 95 -0.47 -7.13 -12.34
C GLN A 95 -1.68 -7.05 -13.28
N LYS A 96 -1.92 -8.11 -14.06
CA LYS A 96 -2.93 -8.16 -15.13
C LYS A 96 -4.33 -7.67 -14.73
N TRP A 97 -4.72 -7.86 -13.46
CA TRP A 97 -6.03 -7.42 -12.95
C TRP A 97 -6.18 -5.89 -12.94
N LEU A 98 -5.06 -5.13 -12.97
CA LEU A 98 -5.06 -3.67 -12.97
C LEU A 98 -5.58 -3.06 -14.28
N ALA A 99 -5.54 -3.80 -15.38
CA ALA A 99 -6.07 -3.33 -16.66
C ALA A 99 -7.59 -3.05 -16.62
N ASN A 100 -8.32 -3.71 -15.72
CA ASN A 100 -9.78 -3.68 -15.65
C ASN A 100 -10.34 -3.14 -14.32
N VAL A 101 -9.56 -2.34 -13.58
CA VAL A 101 -10.06 -1.76 -12.33
C VAL A 101 -11.13 -0.70 -12.59
N PRO A 102 -12.25 -0.69 -11.84
CA PRO A 102 -13.32 0.29 -12.05
C PRO A 102 -12.85 1.72 -11.77
N ASN A 103 -12.09 1.94 -10.71
CA ASN A 103 -11.52 3.25 -10.35
C ASN A 103 -10.07 3.10 -9.93
N LEU A 104 -9.25 4.08 -10.31
CA LEU A 104 -7.83 4.15 -9.97
C LEU A 104 -7.50 5.54 -9.42
N LEU A 105 -6.82 5.59 -8.29
CA LEU A 105 -6.29 6.81 -7.70
C LEU A 105 -4.77 6.69 -7.57
N ILE A 106 -4.07 7.83 -7.67
CA ILE A 106 -2.63 7.91 -7.43
C ILE A 106 -2.36 8.82 -6.25
N PHE A 107 -1.73 8.29 -5.22
CA PHE A 107 -1.26 9.02 -4.05
C PHE A 107 0.16 9.50 -4.30
N CYS A 108 0.36 10.80 -4.25
CA CYS A 108 1.63 11.45 -4.53
C CYS A 108 2.23 12.10 -3.27
N GLY A 109 3.54 11.94 -3.09
CA GLY A 109 4.31 12.81 -2.22
C GLY A 109 4.57 14.15 -2.92
N ASN A 110 4.41 15.27 -2.21
CA ASN A 110 4.55 16.61 -2.76
C ASN A 110 5.36 17.53 -1.84
N ASN A 111 6.64 17.66 -2.12
CA ASN A 111 7.48 18.69 -1.47
C ASN A 111 7.54 20.01 -2.25
N ARG A 112 7.01 20.04 -3.50
CA ARG A 112 6.99 21.27 -4.33
C ARG A 112 6.25 22.42 -3.65
N ARG A 113 5.15 22.13 -2.94
CA ARG A 113 4.36 23.14 -2.23
C ARG A 113 5.19 23.85 -1.17
N GLN A 114 6.03 23.13 -0.43
CA GLN A 114 6.93 23.70 0.57
C GLN A 114 7.96 24.65 -0.07
N ARG A 115 8.58 24.23 -1.17
CA ARG A 115 9.52 25.05 -1.92
C ARG A 115 8.84 26.33 -2.44
N ARG A 116 7.59 26.21 -2.94
CA ARG A 116 6.82 27.36 -3.42
C ARG A 116 6.47 28.34 -2.29
N ILE A 117 6.12 27.85 -1.09
CA ILE A 117 5.87 28.68 0.10
C ILE A 117 7.12 29.46 0.48
N HIS A 118 8.28 28.83 0.47
CA HIS A 118 9.56 29.48 0.76
C HIS A 118 9.86 30.60 -0.25
N THR A 119 9.69 30.32 -1.56
CA THR A 119 9.81 31.34 -2.60
C THR A 119 8.82 32.50 -2.40
N LEU A 120 7.55 32.18 -2.08
CA LEU A 120 6.49 33.19 -1.88
C LEU A 120 6.79 34.10 -0.68
N ARG A 121 7.48 33.60 0.33
CA ARG A 121 7.79 34.32 1.57
C ARG A 121 9.21 34.86 1.62
N ASP A 122 9.95 34.73 0.53
CA ASP A 122 11.36 35.11 0.44
C ASP A 122 12.19 34.49 1.59
N ARG A 123 12.10 33.18 1.73
CA ARG A 123 12.86 32.42 2.73
C ARG A 123 13.63 31.31 2.04
N HIS A 124 14.85 31.08 2.51
CA HIS A 124 15.65 29.94 2.04
C HIS A 124 15.03 28.61 2.48
N PHE A 125 14.96 27.64 1.55
CA PHE A 125 14.53 26.27 1.86
C PHE A 125 15.72 25.44 2.32
N ALA A 126 16.02 25.48 3.61
CA ALA A 126 17.19 24.83 4.19
C ALA A 126 17.08 23.27 4.28
N ASN A 127 15.86 22.75 4.30
CA ASN A 127 15.60 21.29 4.46
C ASN A 127 15.61 20.57 3.10
N ASP A 128 16.54 20.89 2.22
CA ASP A 128 16.70 20.28 0.90
C ASP A 128 17.67 19.07 0.98
N HIS A 129 17.24 18.02 1.64
CA HIS A 129 17.96 16.76 1.85
C HIS A 129 16.96 15.59 1.89
N LEU A 130 17.42 14.38 2.18
CA LEU A 130 16.62 13.14 2.16
C LEU A 130 15.28 13.24 2.93
N ASP A 131 15.26 13.95 4.06
CA ASP A 131 14.06 14.10 4.88
C ASP A 131 12.89 14.79 4.14
N ALA A 132 13.18 15.66 3.17
CA ALA A 132 12.15 16.28 2.33
C ALA A 132 11.39 15.25 1.48
N PHE A 133 12.09 14.26 0.94
CA PHE A 133 11.48 13.14 0.21
C PHE A 133 10.75 12.19 1.15
N PHE A 134 11.40 11.81 2.26
CA PHE A 134 10.86 10.87 3.24
C PHE A 134 9.55 11.36 3.84
N ASN A 135 9.51 12.61 4.31
CA ASN A 135 8.29 13.20 4.88
C ASN A 135 7.13 13.24 3.89
N ALA A 136 7.38 13.60 2.63
CA ALA A 136 6.35 13.59 1.60
C ALA A 136 5.82 12.18 1.31
N ALA A 137 6.70 11.16 1.35
CA ALA A 137 6.31 9.77 1.18
C ALA A 137 5.46 9.27 2.36
N VAL A 138 5.85 9.61 3.61
CA VAL A 138 5.12 9.26 4.83
C VAL A 138 3.74 9.91 4.85
N ASP A 139 3.64 11.22 4.57
CA ASP A 139 2.37 11.94 4.51
C ASP A 139 1.40 11.31 3.50
N ALA A 140 1.90 10.93 2.32
CA ALA A 140 1.08 10.25 1.31
C ALA A 140 0.64 8.85 1.76
N GLY A 141 1.51 8.10 2.47
CA GLY A 141 1.17 6.79 3.03
C GLY A 141 0.11 6.87 4.13
N ILE A 142 0.17 7.88 4.99
CA ILE A 142 -0.84 8.14 6.03
C ILE A 142 -2.20 8.46 5.38
N ALA A 143 -2.23 9.34 4.37
CA ALA A 143 -3.46 9.66 3.63
C ALA A 143 -4.02 8.43 2.90
N LEU A 144 -3.17 7.59 2.30
CA LEU A 144 -3.58 6.33 1.68
C LEU A 144 -4.26 5.40 2.69
N SER A 145 -3.68 5.22 3.88
CA SER A 145 -4.27 4.38 4.93
C SER A 145 -5.63 4.91 5.39
N ALA A 146 -5.76 6.22 5.60
CA ALA A 146 -7.03 6.84 5.97
C ALA A 146 -8.10 6.69 4.87
N PHE A 147 -7.71 6.81 3.59
CA PHE A 147 -8.63 6.54 2.47
C PHE A 147 -9.13 5.08 2.48
N VAL A 148 -8.22 4.12 2.68
CA VAL A 148 -8.56 2.69 2.75
C VAL A 148 -9.62 2.45 3.83
N ILE A 149 -9.42 2.99 5.03
CA ILE A 149 -10.35 2.83 6.15
C ILE A 149 -11.72 3.46 5.81
N ALA A 150 -11.72 4.67 5.26
CA ALA A 150 -12.96 5.37 4.88
C ALA A 150 -13.71 4.64 3.75
N ALA A 151 -13.02 4.14 2.75
CA ALA A 151 -13.64 3.41 1.63
C ALA A 151 -14.23 2.06 2.08
N GLU A 152 -13.49 1.31 2.91
CA GLU A 152 -13.97 0.03 3.44
C GLU A 152 -15.17 0.21 4.39
N SER A 153 -15.28 1.35 5.12
CA SER A 153 -16.46 1.66 5.94
C SER A 153 -17.73 1.93 5.12
N GLU A 154 -17.59 2.31 3.84
CA GLU A 154 -18.71 2.44 2.88
C GLU A 154 -18.97 1.14 2.09
N GLY A 155 -18.34 0.01 2.46
CA GLY A 155 -18.48 -1.27 1.78
C GLY A 155 -17.73 -1.38 0.46
N LEU A 156 -16.83 -0.45 0.16
CA LEU A 156 -15.97 -0.51 -1.02
C LEU A 156 -14.79 -1.43 -0.77
N GLY A 157 -14.34 -2.11 -1.83
CA GLY A 157 -13.10 -2.85 -1.86
C GLY A 157 -11.96 -1.97 -2.35
N VAL A 158 -10.78 -2.16 -1.77
CA VAL A 158 -9.58 -1.41 -2.15
C VAL A 158 -8.35 -2.31 -2.23
N CYS A 159 -7.41 -1.95 -3.09
CA CYS A 159 -6.09 -2.57 -3.15
C CYS A 159 -5.00 -1.52 -3.42
N PRO A 160 -4.13 -1.22 -2.44
CA PRO A 160 -2.93 -0.42 -2.69
C PRO A 160 -1.97 -1.11 -3.67
N VAL A 161 -1.40 -0.35 -4.60
CA VAL A 161 -0.59 -0.83 -5.71
C VAL A 161 0.76 -0.13 -5.73
N SER A 162 1.83 -0.87 -5.45
CA SER A 162 3.19 -0.35 -5.51
C SER A 162 3.78 -0.35 -6.94
N ALA A 163 3.16 -1.05 -7.88
CA ALA A 163 3.60 -1.13 -9.29
C ALA A 163 3.73 0.24 -9.96
N VAL A 164 3.01 1.27 -9.49
CA VAL A 164 3.16 2.65 -9.97
C VAL A 164 4.62 3.16 -9.88
N ARG A 165 5.42 2.64 -8.94
CA ARG A 165 6.84 3.02 -8.80
C ARG A 165 7.77 2.29 -9.78
N ILE A 166 7.32 1.21 -10.41
CA ILE A 166 8.06 0.55 -11.50
C ILE A 166 8.09 1.48 -12.72
N HIS A 167 7.01 2.22 -12.94
CA HIS A 167 6.80 3.09 -14.10
C HIS A 167 6.77 4.58 -13.70
N SER A 168 7.51 4.97 -12.65
CA SER A 168 7.44 6.32 -12.06
C SER A 168 7.61 7.44 -13.09
N GLU A 169 8.54 7.31 -14.00
CA GLU A 169 8.83 8.32 -15.02
C GLU A 169 7.72 8.42 -16.08
N ALA A 170 7.26 7.28 -16.61
CA ALA A 170 6.15 7.23 -17.57
C ALA A 170 4.86 7.77 -16.95
N LEU A 171 4.55 7.33 -15.72
CA LEU A 171 3.38 7.80 -14.98
C LEU A 171 3.45 9.30 -14.70
N SER A 172 4.63 9.81 -14.32
CA SER A 172 4.81 11.26 -14.09
C SER A 172 4.59 12.08 -15.36
N ARG A 173 5.02 11.59 -16.52
CA ARG A 173 4.74 12.26 -17.81
C ARG A 173 3.25 12.26 -18.13
N LEU A 174 2.57 11.10 -18.01
CA LEU A 174 1.13 10.97 -18.26
C LEU A 174 0.30 11.89 -17.37
N LEU A 175 0.66 11.96 -16.07
CA LEU A 175 -0.04 12.78 -15.09
C LEU A 175 0.47 14.21 -15.01
N LYS A 176 1.48 14.58 -15.83
CA LYS A 176 2.12 15.91 -15.84
C LYS A 176 2.61 16.34 -14.45
N LEU A 177 3.20 15.38 -13.69
CA LEU A 177 3.72 15.69 -12.36
C LEU A 177 4.91 16.65 -12.48
N PRO A 178 4.91 17.77 -11.75
CA PRO A 178 6.03 18.70 -11.75
C PRO A 178 7.18 18.16 -10.88
N GLY A 179 8.35 18.79 -10.97
CA GLY A 179 9.47 18.49 -10.08
C GLY A 179 9.07 18.53 -8.60
N HIS A 180 9.65 17.66 -7.78
CA HIS A 180 9.38 17.44 -6.36
C HIS A 180 7.97 16.92 -6.04
N VAL A 181 7.27 16.35 -7.05
CA VAL A 181 6.03 15.57 -6.89
C VAL A 181 6.26 14.20 -7.49
N PHE A 182 5.94 13.14 -6.76
CA PHE A 182 6.22 11.75 -7.19
C PHE A 182 5.13 10.78 -6.76
N PRO A 183 4.86 9.72 -7.54
CA PRO A 183 3.89 8.71 -7.18
C PRO A 183 4.42 7.83 -6.03
N VAL A 184 3.67 7.71 -4.94
CA VAL A 184 3.97 6.84 -3.79
C VAL A 184 3.27 5.51 -3.95
N ALA A 185 1.97 5.52 -4.23
CA ALA A 185 1.17 4.34 -4.45
C ALA A 185 -0.03 4.63 -5.35
N GLY A 186 -0.43 3.64 -6.13
CA GLY A 186 -1.76 3.58 -6.73
C GLY A 186 -2.76 2.97 -5.74
N LEU A 187 -4.04 3.21 -5.97
CA LEU A 187 -5.13 2.57 -5.25
C LEU A 187 -6.23 2.19 -6.22
N ALA A 188 -6.46 0.89 -6.38
CA ALA A 188 -7.65 0.38 -7.04
C ALA A 188 -8.83 0.45 -6.06
N VAL A 189 -9.98 0.94 -6.53
CA VAL A 189 -11.19 1.13 -5.71
C VAL A 189 -12.41 0.67 -6.50
N GLY A 190 -13.35 0.00 -5.86
CA GLY A 190 -14.61 -0.44 -6.48
C GLY A 190 -15.45 -1.28 -5.56
N TYR A 191 -16.57 -1.77 -6.08
CA TYR A 191 -17.42 -2.72 -5.36
C TYR A 191 -16.82 -4.13 -5.45
N PRO A 192 -16.60 -4.84 -4.33
CA PRO A 192 -16.06 -6.20 -4.36
C PRO A 192 -16.99 -7.15 -5.15
N ALA A 193 -16.41 -7.99 -6.01
CA ALA A 193 -17.15 -9.04 -6.70
C ALA A 193 -17.29 -10.31 -5.84
N GLU A 194 -16.41 -10.47 -4.87
CA GLU A 194 -16.39 -11.59 -3.92
C GLU A 194 -15.94 -11.09 -2.54
N ALA A 195 -16.25 -11.80 -1.48
CA ALA A 195 -15.77 -11.49 -0.14
C ALA A 195 -14.24 -11.68 -0.08
N PRO A 196 -13.46 -10.63 0.26
CA PRO A 196 -12.02 -10.76 0.36
C PRO A 196 -11.63 -11.55 1.60
N GLN A 197 -10.54 -12.31 1.51
CA GLN A 197 -10.02 -13.05 2.67
C GLN A 197 -8.85 -12.28 3.30
N PRO A 198 -8.90 -12.03 4.62
CA PRO A 198 -7.81 -11.43 5.36
C PRO A 198 -6.56 -12.30 5.30
N SER A 199 -5.42 -11.73 4.94
CA SER A 199 -4.14 -12.46 4.99
C SER A 199 -3.58 -12.49 6.40
N MET A 200 -2.96 -13.61 6.76
CA MET A 200 -2.24 -13.77 8.03
C MET A 200 -1.10 -12.74 8.13
N ARG A 201 -0.64 -12.50 9.34
CA ARG A 201 0.46 -11.61 9.70
C ARG A 201 1.49 -12.36 10.53
N LEU A 202 2.72 -11.87 10.53
CA LEU A 202 3.74 -12.30 11.50
C LEU A 202 3.22 -12.12 12.93
N PRO A 203 3.66 -12.95 13.88
CA PRO A 203 3.29 -12.80 15.29
C PRO A 203 3.61 -11.39 15.80
N LEU A 204 2.86 -10.93 16.80
CA LEU A 204 3.10 -9.61 17.41
C LEU A 204 4.44 -9.54 18.10
N SER A 205 4.92 -10.64 18.66
CA SER A 205 6.27 -10.78 19.25
C SER A 205 7.40 -10.41 18.29
N VAL A 206 7.18 -10.55 16.97
CA VAL A 206 8.16 -10.16 15.93
C VAL A 206 8.07 -8.68 15.54
N THR A 207 6.91 -8.05 15.72
CA THR A 207 6.63 -6.72 15.15
C THR A 207 6.26 -5.65 16.17
N VAL A 208 6.03 -6.02 17.43
CA VAL A 208 5.69 -5.12 18.53
C VAL A 208 6.67 -5.32 19.67
N HIS A 209 7.52 -4.34 19.90
CA HIS A 209 8.57 -4.38 20.90
C HIS A 209 8.24 -3.46 22.08
N ARG A 210 8.61 -3.87 23.30
CA ARG A 210 8.44 -3.07 24.51
C ARG A 210 9.77 -2.45 24.92
N ASN A 211 9.84 -1.13 24.96
CA ASN A 211 10.99 -0.30 25.31
C ASN A 211 12.14 -0.33 24.30
N THR A 212 12.62 -1.51 23.91
CA THR A 212 13.76 -1.70 22.98
C THR A 212 13.40 -2.67 21.89
N PHE A 213 14.06 -2.56 20.74
CA PHE A 213 13.96 -3.53 19.65
C PHE A 213 14.62 -4.86 20.08
N LEU A 214 13.96 -5.99 19.79
CA LEU A 214 14.42 -7.34 20.13
C LEU A 214 14.29 -8.24 18.89
N GLU A 215 15.29 -9.09 18.66
CA GLU A 215 15.31 -10.10 17.58
C GLU A 215 15.43 -11.55 18.11
N ASP A 216 15.42 -11.73 19.42
CA ASP A 216 15.55 -13.05 20.02
C ASP A 216 14.39 -13.96 19.56
N GLY A 217 14.73 -15.14 19.00
CA GLY A 217 13.75 -16.10 18.51
C GLY A 217 13.07 -15.73 17.18
N LEU A 218 13.59 -14.77 16.42
CA LEU A 218 13.02 -14.35 15.14
C LEU A 218 12.91 -15.49 14.13
N ASP A 219 13.96 -16.31 13.98
CA ASP A 219 14.00 -17.41 13.02
C ASP A 219 12.94 -18.48 13.35
N ASP A 220 12.84 -18.88 14.62
CA ASP A 220 11.82 -19.83 15.09
C ASP A 220 10.39 -19.30 14.88
N ALA A 221 10.20 -18.00 15.09
CA ALA A 221 8.91 -17.34 14.88
C ALA A 221 8.53 -17.31 13.39
N ILE A 222 9.49 -17.06 12.48
CA ILE A 222 9.30 -17.10 11.03
C ILE A 222 8.95 -18.53 10.59
N GLU A 223 9.67 -19.54 11.02
CA GLU A 223 9.38 -20.94 10.67
C GLU A 223 8.00 -21.38 11.18
N THR A 224 7.63 -20.95 12.39
CA THR A 224 6.30 -21.23 12.96
C THR A 224 5.20 -20.52 12.16
N TYR A 225 5.44 -19.30 11.72
CA TYR A 225 4.53 -18.57 10.85
C TYR A 225 4.39 -19.26 9.49
N ASP A 226 5.49 -19.75 8.90
CA ASP A 226 5.49 -20.45 7.62
C ASP A 226 4.62 -21.72 7.68
N ARG A 227 4.82 -22.56 8.69
CA ARG A 227 4.00 -23.76 8.91
C ARG A 227 2.51 -23.44 9.07
N ARG A 228 2.19 -22.42 9.87
CA ARG A 228 0.81 -21.97 10.09
C ARG A 228 0.17 -21.45 8.80
N ARG A 229 0.91 -20.68 8.01
CA ARG A 229 0.44 -20.11 6.77
C ARG A 229 0.25 -21.17 5.69
N GLU A 230 1.16 -22.12 5.57
CA GLU A 230 1.05 -23.23 4.63
C GLU A 230 -0.20 -24.07 4.89
N ALA A 231 -0.49 -24.36 6.17
CA ALA A 231 -1.68 -25.11 6.56
C ALA A 231 -3.00 -24.38 6.25
N ALA A 232 -3.05 -23.04 6.42
CA ALA A 232 -4.29 -22.26 6.33
C ALA A 232 -4.46 -21.51 5.00
N GLN A 233 -3.37 -21.00 4.42
CA GLN A 233 -3.36 -20.16 3.22
C GLN A 233 -2.13 -20.47 2.34
N PRO A 234 -2.00 -21.69 1.82
CA PRO A 234 -0.84 -22.09 1.00
C PRO A 234 -0.76 -21.23 -0.27
N TYR A 235 0.45 -21.08 -0.80
CA TYR A 235 0.65 -20.45 -2.09
C TYR A 235 0.22 -21.38 -3.22
N ALA A 236 -0.53 -20.86 -4.20
CA ALA A 236 -0.99 -21.63 -5.34
C ALA A 236 0.14 -22.06 -6.31
N ALA A 237 1.26 -21.32 -6.28
CA ALA A 237 2.42 -21.63 -7.11
C ALA A 237 3.70 -21.08 -6.47
N GLN A 238 4.81 -21.76 -6.71
CA GLN A 238 6.14 -21.32 -6.28
C GLN A 238 6.75 -20.35 -7.29
N ARG A 239 7.45 -19.31 -6.81
CA ARG A 239 8.16 -18.35 -7.65
C ARG A 239 9.45 -18.94 -8.20
N TYR A 240 9.80 -18.53 -9.41
CA TYR A 240 11.11 -18.77 -10.03
C TYR A 240 11.60 -20.22 -9.93
N VAL A 241 10.70 -21.20 -10.15
CA VAL A 241 11.02 -22.63 -10.05
C VAL A 241 12.16 -23.04 -10.98
N ARG A 242 12.31 -22.38 -12.13
CA ARG A 242 13.43 -22.66 -13.07
C ARG A 242 14.80 -22.31 -12.49
N GLU A 243 14.84 -21.35 -11.57
CA GLU A 243 16.08 -20.86 -10.97
C GLU A 243 16.37 -21.52 -9.62
N PHE A 244 15.35 -21.61 -8.75
CA PHE A 244 15.48 -22.09 -7.37
C PHE A 244 15.02 -23.52 -7.14
N GLY A 245 14.44 -24.15 -8.15
CA GLY A 245 13.83 -25.50 -8.01
C GLY A 245 12.50 -25.48 -7.24
N LEU A 246 11.97 -26.67 -7.00
CA LEU A 246 10.84 -26.87 -6.09
C LEU A 246 11.36 -27.02 -4.66
N THR A 247 10.63 -26.46 -3.70
CA THR A 247 10.95 -26.54 -2.26
C THR A 247 9.70 -26.99 -1.50
N GLU A 248 9.87 -27.89 -0.56
CA GLU A 248 8.83 -28.31 0.38
C GLU A 248 9.41 -28.34 1.81
N PRO A 249 8.76 -27.66 2.75
CA PRO A 249 7.59 -26.81 2.61
C PRO A 249 7.87 -25.49 1.86
N TYR A 250 6.85 -24.90 1.19
CA TYR A 250 6.97 -23.59 0.53
C TYR A 250 6.22 -22.53 1.34
N GLY A 251 6.92 -21.98 2.34
CA GLY A 251 6.39 -20.98 3.26
C GLY A 251 6.39 -19.56 2.73
N TRP A 252 5.96 -18.64 3.57
CA TRP A 252 5.99 -17.19 3.27
C TRP A 252 7.41 -16.66 3.14
N SER A 253 8.32 -17.10 4.01
CA SER A 253 9.71 -16.66 3.99
C SER A 253 10.40 -17.04 2.69
N GLU A 254 10.22 -18.28 2.22
CA GLU A 254 10.74 -18.75 0.94
C GLU A 254 10.15 -17.98 -0.25
N ASP A 255 8.82 -17.74 -0.25
CA ASP A 255 8.19 -16.93 -1.30
C ASP A 255 8.75 -15.50 -1.34
N LYS A 256 9.00 -14.89 -0.18
CA LYS A 256 9.54 -13.52 -0.10
C LYS A 256 11.03 -13.46 -0.41
N ALA A 257 11.81 -14.43 0.02
CA ALA A 257 13.22 -14.56 -0.36
C ALA A 257 13.37 -14.65 -1.88
N ARG A 258 12.63 -15.55 -2.54
CA ARG A 258 12.61 -15.67 -4.00
C ARG A 258 12.14 -14.38 -4.68
N GLN A 259 11.07 -13.74 -4.17
CA GLN A 259 10.57 -12.50 -4.75
C GLN A 259 11.63 -11.40 -4.76
N TYR A 260 12.41 -11.26 -3.69
CA TYR A 260 13.42 -10.21 -3.53
C TYR A 260 14.84 -10.65 -3.91
N ALA A 261 15.03 -11.87 -4.42
CA ALA A 261 16.28 -12.28 -5.05
C ALA A 261 16.59 -11.48 -6.34
N HIS A 262 15.56 -10.89 -6.95
CA HIS A 262 15.67 -10.00 -8.09
C HIS A 262 15.38 -8.54 -7.70
N PRO A 263 16.18 -7.58 -8.18
CA PRO A 263 15.96 -6.18 -7.83
C PRO A 263 14.65 -5.67 -8.44
N GLU A 264 13.80 -5.10 -7.60
CA GLU A 264 12.62 -4.36 -8.02
C GLU A 264 12.89 -2.85 -7.92
N ARG A 265 12.55 -2.09 -8.97
CA ARG A 265 12.63 -0.61 -8.93
C ARG A 265 14.04 -0.07 -8.59
N ALA A 266 15.09 -0.71 -9.08
CA ALA A 266 16.47 -0.30 -8.82
C ALA A 266 16.80 1.13 -9.31
N ASP A 267 16.04 1.63 -10.29
CA ASP A 267 16.15 2.97 -10.87
C ASP A 267 15.35 4.05 -10.11
N PHE A 268 14.56 3.68 -9.10
CA PHE A 268 13.67 4.62 -8.40
C PHE A 268 14.44 5.76 -7.72
N GLY A 269 15.60 5.49 -7.13
CA GLY A 269 16.47 6.52 -6.55
C GLY A 269 17.00 7.51 -7.60
N ALA A 270 17.35 7.03 -8.79
CA ALA A 270 17.76 7.87 -9.91
C ALA A 270 16.61 8.77 -10.40
N TYR A 271 15.40 8.20 -10.51
CA TYR A 271 14.19 8.97 -10.82
C TYR A 271 13.95 10.08 -9.78
N VAL A 272 14.03 9.78 -8.48
CA VAL A 272 13.80 10.76 -7.40
C VAL A 272 14.79 11.92 -7.47
N ARG A 273 16.07 11.64 -7.79
CA ARG A 273 17.07 12.70 -8.03
C ARG A 273 16.73 13.54 -9.27
N ARG A 274 16.32 12.91 -10.38
CA ARG A 274 15.94 13.63 -11.61
C ARG A 274 14.79 14.60 -11.42
N ILE A 275 13.83 14.29 -10.56
CA ILE A 275 12.72 15.21 -10.24
C ILE A 275 13.09 16.29 -9.22
N GLY A 276 14.37 16.35 -8.79
CA GLY A 276 14.96 17.46 -8.04
C GLY A 276 15.22 17.22 -6.56
N PHE A 277 14.96 16.02 -6.02
CA PHE A 277 15.29 15.74 -4.62
C PHE A 277 16.77 15.45 -4.43
N ARG A 278 17.33 15.96 -3.35
CA ARG A 278 18.61 15.53 -2.78
C ARG A 278 18.35 14.37 -1.82
N LEU A 279 19.21 13.35 -1.86
CA LEU A 279 19.06 12.11 -1.07
C LEU A 279 20.25 11.89 -0.12
N ASP A 280 21.05 12.91 0.06
CA ASP A 280 22.20 13.03 0.96
C ASP A 280 21.84 13.77 2.25
#